data_42fa4c51a516a85bd07685e3ea0cc4ed
#
_entry.id   42fa4c51a516a85bd07685e3ea0cc4ed
#
_cell.length_a   1.000
_cell.length_b   1.000
_cell.length_c   1.000
_cell.angle_alpha   90.00
_cell.angle_beta   90.00
_cell.angle_gamma   90.00
#
_symmetry.space_group_name_H-M   'P 1'
#
loop_
_entity.id
_entity.type
_entity.pdbx_description
1 polymer ?
#
loop_
_entity_poly.entity_id
_entity_poly.type
_entity_poly.pdbx_seq_one_letter_code
_entity_poly.pdbx_strand_id
1 'polypeptide(L)'
;MKYRLLLLLAALIWGFAFAAQVVGMESVGPYTFNGVRFLLGSLALVPIILTTKEEPPPLPKNMPLLAACLMVGLPLFAGATLQQVGLQYTTASKASFLTATYILMVPIMGIFLKETLRATHIAGAILAMVGVYFMSITEDFSIGAGDLMMLLCALGFTIQIHAMTYLTQRFSPIVLSSGQFFVAGVLNFILAFLFETPTLSGIEGALWPILYTGLLSTGVAYTLQAVGQKYLPPTEASMILSMEMVFGGIAGIFFLGESFTARQMIGVLSMTAGVFLSQLPGRAVLSFKKVARD
;
A
#
# COMPACT_ATOMS: atom_id res chain seq x y z
N MET A 1 14.43 11.34 10.60
CA MET A 1 13.11 11.96 10.79
C MET A 1 12.40 12.26 9.47
N LYS A 2 13.03 12.95 8.52
CA LYS A 2 12.43 13.32 7.21
C LYS A 2 11.73 12.16 6.50
N TYR A 3 12.39 11.04 6.29
CA TYR A 3 11.82 9.90 5.53
C TYR A 3 10.64 9.20 6.24
N ARG A 4 10.63 9.18 7.58
CA ARG A 4 9.47 8.70 8.36
C ARG A 4 8.25 9.61 8.16
N LEU A 5 8.45 10.93 8.11
CA LEU A 5 7.36 11.88 7.84
C LEU A 5 6.81 11.72 6.42
N LEU A 6 7.65 11.42 5.42
CA LEU A 6 7.17 11.12 4.07
C LEU A 6 6.26 9.89 4.04
N LEU A 7 6.63 8.83 4.77
CA LEU A 7 5.80 7.62 4.88
C LEU A 7 4.50 7.87 5.66
N LEU A 8 4.54 8.68 6.71
CA LEU A 8 3.33 9.04 7.46
C LEU A 8 2.37 9.88 6.59
N LEU A 9 2.89 10.79 5.77
CA LEU A 9 2.09 11.54 4.81
C LEU A 9 1.48 10.61 3.74
N ALA A 10 2.23 9.63 3.27
CA ALA A 10 1.71 8.62 2.36
C ALA A 10 0.56 7.82 3.02
N ALA A 11 0.73 7.39 4.27
CA ALA A 11 -0.29 6.70 5.03
C ALA A 11 -1.57 7.54 5.22
N LEU A 12 -1.42 8.84 5.49
CA LEU A 12 -2.54 9.76 5.58
C LEU A 12 -3.33 9.81 4.27
N ILE A 13 -2.63 10.02 3.15
CA ILE A 13 -3.26 10.10 1.83
C ILE A 13 -3.95 8.77 1.49
N TRP A 14 -3.34 7.64 1.78
CA TRP A 14 -3.93 6.32 1.51
C TRP A 14 -5.13 5.99 2.39
N GLY A 15 -5.10 6.38 3.65
CA GLY A 15 -6.26 6.21 4.52
C GLY A 15 -7.52 6.88 3.95
N PHE A 16 -7.40 8.13 3.52
CA PHE A 16 -8.52 8.83 2.87
C PHE A 16 -8.86 8.27 1.48
N ALA A 17 -7.92 7.62 0.80
CA ALA A 17 -8.16 7.02 -0.50
C ALA A 17 -9.15 5.83 -0.43
N PHE A 18 -9.30 5.13 0.69
CA PHE A 18 -10.30 4.07 0.84
C PHE A 18 -11.73 4.61 0.63
N ALA A 19 -12.07 5.74 1.24
CA ALA A 19 -13.36 6.37 1.03
C ALA A 19 -13.54 6.83 -0.44
N ALA A 20 -12.52 7.46 -1.03
CA ALA A 20 -12.57 7.87 -2.43
C ALA A 20 -12.73 6.68 -3.40
N GLN A 21 -12.10 5.55 -3.10
CA GLN A 21 -12.25 4.32 -3.89
C GLN A 21 -13.68 3.77 -3.84
N VAL A 22 -14.31 3.79 -2.66
CA VAL A 22 -15.72 3.37 -2.50
C VAL A 22 -16.63 4.26 -3.32
N VAL A 23 -16.55 5.58 -3.15
CA VAL A 23 -17.38 6.55 -3.89
C VAL A 23 -17.12 6.46 -5.41
N GLY A 24 -15.89 6.28 -5.83
CA GLY A 24 -15.56 6.16 -7.27
C GLY A 24 -16.20 4.94 -7.93
N MET A 25 -16.34 3.83 -7.20
CA MET A 25 -16.96 2.60 -7.72
C MET A 25 -18.49 2.67 -7.84
N GLU A 26 -19.14 3.72 -7.37
CA GLU A 26 -20.56 3.98 -7.67
C GLU A 26 -20.80 4.30 -9.14
N SER A 27 -19.78 4.78 -9.86
CA SER A 27 -19.88 5.23 -11.25
C SER A 27 -19.14 4.31 -12.25
N VAL A 28 -18.08 3.62 -11.82
CA VAL A 28 -17.26 2.74 -12.67
C VAL A 28 -16.90 1.45 -11.94
N GLY A 29 -16.64 0.39 -12.70
CA GLY A 29 -16.17 -0.87 -12.12
C GLY A 29 -14.74 -0.77 -11.55
N PRO A 30 -14.34 -1.73 -10.69
CA PRO A 30 -13.06 -1.72 -9.98
C PRO A 30 -11.84 -1.74 -10.91
N TYR A 31 -11.89 -2.45 -12.03
CA TYR A 31 -10.78 -2.51 -12.97
C TYR A 31 -10.63 -1.21 -13.75
N THR A 32 -11.74 -0.62 -14.23
CA THR A 32 -11.75 0.69 -14.89
C THR A 32 -11.21 1.77 -13.95
N PHE A 33 -11.67 1.81 -12.70
CA PHE A 33 -11.20 2.76 -11.71
C PHE A 33 -9.68 2.65 -11.49
N ASN A 34 -9.19 1.43 -11.26
CA ASN A 34 -7.76 1.18 -11.08
C ASN A 34 -6.94 1.51 -12.35
N GLY A 35 -7.43 1.11 -13.52
CA GLY A 35 -6.78 1.40 -14.79
C GLY A 35 -6.54 2.90 -14.98
N VAL A 36 -7.60 3.71 -14.83
CA VAL A 36 -7.53 5.16 -15.00
C VAL A 36 -6.63 5.80 -13.95
N ARG A 37 -6.81 5.50 -12.65
CA ARG A 37 -6.03 6.16 -11.58
C ARG A 37 -4.54 5.84 -11.66
N PHE A 38 -4.17 4.61 -12.00
CA PHE A 38 -2.76 4.23 -12.11
C PHE A 38 -2.10 4.83 -13.36
N LEU A 39 -2.77 4.85 -14.51
CA LEU A 39 -2.22 5.54 -15.69
C LEU A 39 -2.11 7.04 -15.46
N LEU A 40 -3.10 7.66 -14.83
CA LEU A 40 -3.04 9.07 -14.46
C LEU A 40 -1.84 9.36 -13.55
N GLY A 41 -1.62 8.53 -12.52
CA GLY A 41 -0.48 8.65 -11.62
C GLY A 41 0.86 8.44 -12.32
N SER A 42 0.94 7.49 -13.26
CA SER A 42 2.13 7.28 -14.08
C SER A 42 2.44 8.51 -14.95
N LEU A 43 1.44 9.02 -15.66
CA LEU A 43 1.57 10.20 -16.54
C LEU A 43 1.94 11.47 -15.74
N ALA A 44 1.38 11.65 -14.55
CA ALA A 44 1.68 12.80 -13.69
C ALA A 44 3.16 12.86 -13.26
N LEU A 45 3.86 11.73 -13.23
CA LEU A 45 5.29 11.68 -12.90
C LEU A 45 6.21 11.95 -14.10
N VAL A 46 5.72 11.85 -15.34
CA VAL A 46 6.54 12.06 -16.54
C VAL A 46 7.22 13.43 -16.58
N PRO A 47 6.52 14.57 -16.34
CA PRO A 47 7.18 15.87 -16.30
C PRO A 47 8.28 15.95 -15.24
N ILE A 48 8.06 15.33 -14.07
CA ILE A 48 9.05 15.29 -12.98
C ILE A 48 10.28 14.50 -13.41
N ILE A 49 10.10 13.34 -14.05
CA ILE A 49 11.19 12.51 -14.57
C ILE A 49 12.03 13.30 -15.61
N LEU A 50 11.36 14.01 -16.51
CA LEU A 50 12.02 14.76 -17.58
C LEU A 50 12.76 16.01 -17.08
N THR A 51 12.28 16.62 -15.99
CA THR A 51 12.89 17.85 -15.44
C THR A 51 13.92 17.57 -14.33
N THR A 52 13.90 16.39 -13.72
CA THR A 52 14.84 16.02 -12.68
C THR A 52 16.21 15.73 -13.29
N LYS A 53 17.19 16.57 -12.94
CA LYS A 53 18.60 16.44 -13.39
C LYS A 53 19.42 15.46 -12.53
N GLU A 54 18.78 14.63 -11.69
CA GLU A 54 19.51 13.59 -10.97
C GLU A 54 20.10 12.61 -11.99
N GLU A 55 21.42 12.49 -12.00
CA GLU A 55 22.04 11.39 -12.73
C GLU A 55 21.52 10.07 -12.14
N PRO A 56 20.80 9.27 -12.94
CA PRO A 56 20.35 7.97 -12.45
C PRO A 56 21.60 7.16 -12.05
N PRO A 57 21.54 6.41 -10.95
CA PRO A 57 22.62 5.48 -10.65
C PRO A 57 22.86 4.61 -11.88
N PRO A 58 24.13 4.22 -12.16
CA PRO A 58 24.43 3.41 -13.33
C PRO A 58 23.53 2.17 -13.32
N LEU A 59 22.79 1.97 -14.43
CA LEU A 59 21.86 0.84 -14.54
C LEU A 59 22.61 -0.46 -14.27
N PRO A 60 22.06 -1.36 -13.46
CA PRO A 60 22.68 -2.66 -13.23
C PRO A 60 22.87 -3.38 -14.57
N LYS A 61 24.08 -3.81 -14.89
CA LYS A 61 24.40 -4.51 -16.15
C LYS A 61 23.49 -5.73 -16.41
N ASN A 62 22.92 -6.29 -15.36
CA ASN A 62 22.19 -7.56 -15.40
C ASN A 62 20.67 -7.43 -15.16
N MET A 63 20.12 -6.22 -15.05
CA MET A 63 18.67 -6.04 -14.82
C MET A 63 18.16 -4.84 -15.65
N PRO A 64 17.41 -5.08 -16.72
CA PRO A 64 16.79 -4.01 -17.49
C PRO A 64 15.70 -3.30 -16.66
N LEU A 65 15.49 -2.00 -16.91
CA LEU A 65 14.49 -1.19 -16.23
C LEU A 65 13.09 -1.81 -16.32
N LEU A 66 12.73 -2.37 -17.46
CA LEU A 66 11.44 -3.05 -17.65
C LEU A 66 11.25 -4.18 -16.65
N ALA A 67 12.26 -5.04 -16.42
CA ALA A 67 12.18 -6.11 -15.43
C ALA A 67 12.01 -5.55 -14.02
N ALA A 68 12.68 -4.46 -13.67
CA ALA A 68 12.52 -3.79 -12.39
C ALA A 68 11.09 -3.24 -12.22
N CYS A 69 10.54 -2.59 -13.25
CA CYS A 69 9.16 -2.09 -13.25
C CYS A 69 8.13 -3.23 -13.11
N LEU A 70 8.36 -4.38 -13.77
CA LEU A 70 7.51 -5.55 -13.62
C LEU A 70 7.60 -6.17 -12.22
N MET A 71 8.80 -6.24 -11.63
CA MET A 71 8.98 -6.75 -10.27
C MET A 71 8.21 -5.97 -9.20
N VAL A 72 8.02 -4.67 -9.35
CA VAL A 72 7.22 -3.86 -8.43
C VAL A 72 5.78 -3.70 -8.91
N GLY A 73 5.56 -3.66 -10.22
CA GLY A 73 4.25 -3.40 -10.82
C GLY A 73 3.30 -4.60 -10.75
N LEU A 74 3.78 -5.82 -10.90
CA LEU A 74 2.93 -7.02 -10.80
C LEU A 74 2.37 -7.24 -9.38
N PRO A 75 3.17 -7.15 -8.30
CA PRO A 75 2.64 -7.22 -6.96
C PRO A 75 1.71 -6.05 -6.62
N LEU A 76 2.01 -4.83 -7.11
CA LEU A 76 1.12 -3.69 -6.98
C LEU A 76 -0.21 -3.93 -7.69
N PHE A 77 -0.18 -4.42 -8.94
CA PHE A 77 -1.38 -4.78 -9.69
C PHE A 77 -2.22 -5.80 -8.94
N ALA A 78 -1.62 -6.91 -8.48
CA ALA A 78 -2.34 -7.96 -7.76
C ALA A 78 -2.95 -7.41 -6.45
N GLY A 79 -2.14 -6.71 -5.65
CA GLY A 79 -2.60 -6.12 -4.38
C GLY A 79 -3.73 -5.10 -4.59
N ALA A 80 -3.52 -4.12 -5.45
CA ALA A 80 -4.48 -3.05 -5.67
C ALA A 80 -5.77 -3.53 -6.36
N THR A 81 -5.69 -4.54 -7.22
CA THR A 81 -6.86 -5.14 -7.87
C THR A 81 -7.70 -5.92 -6.86
N LEU A 82 -7.07 -6.76 -6.03
CA LEU A 82 -7.76 -7.47 -4.96
C LEU A 82 -8.38 -6.51 -3.94
N GLN A 83 -7.68 -5.43 -3.60
CA GLN A 83 -8.21 -4.39 -2.71
C GLN A 83 -9.45 -3.73 -3.33
N GLN A 84 -9.36 -3.30 -4.58
CA GLN A 84 -10.45 -2.57 -5.23
C GLN A 84 -11.69 -3.44 -5.42
N VAL A 85 -11.51 -4.71 -5.86
CA VAL A 85 -12.62 -5.67 -5.97
C VAL A 85 -13.18 -6.01 -4.59
N GLY A 86 -12.31 -6.25 -3.61
CA GLY A 86 -12.71 -6.60 -2.25
C GLY A 86 -13.51 -5.50 -1.55
N LEU A 87 -13.23 -4.21 -1.85
CA LEU A 87 -13.99 -3.07 -1.34
C LEU A 87 -15.48 -3.08 -1.72
N GLN A 88 -15.88 -3.84 -2.74
CA GLN A 88 -17.30 -4.04 -3.07
C GLN A 88 -18.03 -4.93 -2.07
N TYR A 89 -17.31 -5.68 -1.24
CA TYR A 89 -17.83 -6.69 -0.32
C TYR A 89 -17.52 -6.42 1.15
N THR A 90 -16.90 -5.27 1.47
CA THR A 90 -16.55 -4.87 2.84
C THR A 90 -16.58 -3.36 2.99
N THR A 91 -16.50 -2.85 4.23
CA THR A 91 -16.46 -1.40 4.46
C THR A 91 -15.07 -0.81 4.26
N ALA A 92 -14.98 0.49 4.01
CA ALA A 92 -13.69 1.17 3.82
C ALA A 92 -12.80 1.05 5.07
N SER A 93 -13.39 1.22 6.26
CA SER A 93 -12.67 1.04 7.52
C SER A 93 -12.14 -0.38 7.66
N LYS A 94 -12.99 -1.41 7.49
CA LYS A 94 -12.56 -2.81 7.61
C LYS A 94 -11.49 -3.16 6.57
N ALA A 95 -11.64 -2.69 5.33
CA ALA A 95 -10.66 -2.87 4.26
C ALA A 95 -9.29 -2.28 4.63
N SER A 96 -9.25 -1.05 5.15
CA SER A 96 -7.98 -0.40 5.55
C SER A 96 -7.28 -1.18 6.67
N PHE A 97 -8.02 -1.71 7.65
CA PHE A 97 -7.46 -2.53 8.72
C PHE A 97 -6.93 -3.88 8.22
N LEU A 98 -7.69 -4.58 7.37
CA LEU A 98 -7.27 -5.87 6.82
C LEU A 98 -6.07 -5.71 5.87
N THR A 99 -6.05 -4.68 5.04
CA THR A 99 -4.89 -4.36 4.20
C THR A 99 -3.65 -4.11 5.07
N ALA A 100 -3.78 -3.38 6.17
CA ALA A 100 -2.66 -3.10 7.08
C ALA A 100 -2.07 -4.34 7.75
N THR A 101 -2.64 -5.55 7.58
CA THR A 101 -2.02 -6.80 8.04
C THR A 101 -0.66 -7.08 7.37
N TYR A 102 -0.29 -6.36 6.31
CA TYR A 102 1.08 -6.39 5.80
C TYR A 102 2.11 -5.98 6.87
N ILE A 103 1.73 -5.28 7.94
CA ILE A 103 2.60 -4.99 9.10
C ILE A 103 3.18 -6.26 9.74
N LEU A 104 2.46 -7.39 9.63
CA LEU A 104 2.89 -8.71 10.07
C LEU A 104 3.65 -9.46 8.99
N MET A 105 3.13 -9.39 7.76
CA MET A 105 3.67 -10.16 6.64
C MET A 105 5.05 -9.65 6.22
N VAL A 106 5.27 -8.33 6.25
CA VAL A 106 6.57 -7.73 5.88
C VAL A 106 7.72 -8.21 6.79
N PRO A 107 7.66 -8.11 8.13
CA PRO A 107 8.74 -8.64 8.97
C PRO A 107 8.88 -10.17 8.87
N ILE A 108 7.80 -10.93 8.68
CA ILE A 108 7.88 -12.38 8.46
C ILE A 108 8.65 -12.68 7.18
N MET A 109 8.31 -12.04 6.06
CA MET A 109 9.07 -12.17 4.82
C MET A 109 10.51 -11.69 4.97
N GLY A 110 10.74 -10.63 5.76
CA GLY A 110 12.05 -10.10 6.10
C GLY A 110 12.98 -11.12 6.76
N ILE A 111 12.45 -12.06 7.56
CA ILE A 111 13.24 -13.17 8.14
C ILE A 111 13.88 -14.01 7.03
N PHE A 112 13.08 -14.39 6.01
CA PHE A 112 13.58 -15.18 4.88
C PHE A 112 14.56 -14.37 4.01
N LEU A 113 14.41 -13.04 3.98
CA LEU A 113 15.30 -12.12 3.28
C LEU A 113 16.50 -11.68 4.15
N LYS A 114 16.67 -12.26 5.33
CA LYS A 114 17.76 -11.99 6.28
C LYS A 114 17.81 -10.54 6.77
N GLU A 115 16.64 -9.95 7.01
CA GLU A 115 16.53 -8.63 7.64
C GLU A 115 16.73 -8.72 9.17
N THR A 116 17.24 -7.64 9.75
CA THR A 116 17.39 -7.53 11.20
C THR A 116 16.05 -7.19 11.84
N LEU A 117 15.54 -8.04 12.72
CA LEU A 117 14.33 -7.80 13.50
C LEU A 117 14.65 -7.44 14.94
N ARG A 118 13.89 -6.48 15.50
CA ARG A 118 13.95 -6.06 16.89
C ARG A 118 12.78 -6.66 17.69
N ALA A 119 12.96 -6.81 18.99
CA ALA A 119 11.89 -7.27 19.89
C ALA A 119 10.65 -6.36 19.80
N THR A 120 10.86 -5.06 19.67
CA THR A 120 9.77 -4.07 19.51
C THR A 120 8.98 -4.26 18.23
N HIS A 121 9.60 -4.72 17.13
CA HIS A 121 8.89 -5.07 15.90
C HIS A 121 7.95 -6.25 16.12
N ILE A 122 8.44 -7.31 16.82
CA ILE A 122 7.65 -8.51 17.08
C ILE A 122 6.49 -8.19 18.04
N ALA A 123 6.77 -7.48 19.13
CA ALA A 123 5.74 -7.09 20.10
C ALA A 123 4.69 -6.15 19.48
N GLY A 124 5.12 -5.18 18.67
CA GLY A 124 4.22 -4.29 17.93
C GLY A 124 3.34 -5.05 16.94
N ALA A 125 3.93 -6.01 16.21
CA ALA A 125 3.20 -6.86 15.27
C ALA A 125 2.15 -7.73 15.97
N ILE A 126 2.48 -8.35 17.12
CA ILE A 126 1.53 -9.13 17.91
C ILE A 126 0.37 -8.24 18.38
N LEU A 127 0.66 -7.06 18.91
CA LEU A 127 -0.36 -6.13 19.37
C LEU A 127 -1.25 -5.63 18.24
N ALA A 128 -0.66 -5.38 17.06
CA ALA A 128 -1.42 -5.06 15.84
C ALA A 128 -2.33 -6.23 15.42
N MET A 129 -1.86 -7.49 15.53
CA MET A 129 -2.69 -8.67 15.23
C MET A 129 -3.89 -8.78 16.16
N VAL A 130 -3.73 -8.50 17.44
CA VAL A 130 -4.87 -8.41 18.40
C VAL A 130 -5.86 -7.36 17.92
N GLY A 131 -5.37 -6.22 17.44
CA GLY A 131 -6.22 -5.17 16.86
C GLY A 131 -6.99 -5.65 15.62
N VAL A 132 -6.33 -6.33 14.68
CA VAL A 132 -6.98 -6.93 13.50
C VAL A 132 -8.07 -7.91 13.91
N TYR A 133 -7.82 -8.76 14.92
CA TYR A 133 -8.82 -9.67 15.46
C TYR A 133 -10.08 -8.92 15.91
N PHE A 134 -9.95 -7.86 16.71
CA PHE A 134 -11.09 -7.09 17.19
C PHE A 134 -11.83 -6.33 16.09
N MET A 135 -11.14 -5.97 15.01
CA MET A 135 -11.73 -5.26 13.86
C MET A 135 -12.45 -6.19 12.90
N SER A 136 -11.91 -7.40 12.66
CA SER A 136 -12.31 -8.24 11.54
C SER A 136 -13.29 -9.31 11.87
N ILE A 137 -13.26 -9.85 13.10
CA ILE A 137 -14.09 -10.98 13.47
C ILE A 137 -15.44 -10.48 14.00
N THR A 138 -16.49 -10.79 13.26
CA THR A 138 -17.88 -10.62 13.68
C THR A 138 -18.25 -11.64 14.76
N GLU A 139 -19.42 -11.51 15.39
CA GLU A 139 -19.92 -12.46 16.40
C GLU A 139 -20.01 -13.89 15.86
N ASP A 140 -20.26 -14.04 14.56
CA ASP A 140 -20.38 -15.34 13.87
C ASP A 140 -19.02 -15.92 13.41
N PHE A 141 -17.90 -15.31 13.72
CA PHE A 141 -16.55 -15.72 13.30
C PHE A 141 -16.40 -15.94 11.77
N SER A 142 -17.25 -15.32 10.97
CA SER A 142 -17.22 -15.47 9.52
C SER A 142 -16.22 -14.49 8.88
N ILE A 143 -15.38 -15.02 7.97
CA ILE A 143 -14.53 -14.22 7.06
C ILE A 143 -15.26 -14.15 5.73
N GLY A 144 -15.68 -12.95 5.33
CA GLY A 144 -16.33 -12.74 4.04
C GLY A 144 -15.32 -12.79 2.85
N ALA A 145 -15.87 -12.92 1.64
CA ALA A 145 -15.04 -12.92 0.43
C ALA A 145 -14.20 -11.63 0.30
N GLY A 146 -14.77 -10.47 0.65
CA GLY A 146 -14.04 -9.20 0.67
C GLY A 146 -12.87 -9.21 1.65
N ASP A 147 -13.05 -9.80 2.84
CA ASP A 147 -12.01 -9.90 3.86
C ASP A 147 -10.83 -10.75 3.37
N LEU A 148 -11.12 -11.89 2.72
CA LEU A 148 -10.10 -12.74 2.13
C LEU A 148 -9.32 -12.00 1.03
N MET A 149 -10.02 -11.24 0.18
CA MET A 149 -9.37 -10.42 -0.85
C MET A 149 -8.45 -9.37 -0.22
N MET A 150 -8.82 -8.74 0.90
CA MET A 150 -7.97 -7.79 1.63
C MET A 150 -6.73 -8.46 2.22
N LEU A 151 -6.84 -9.67 2.76
CA LEU A 151 -5.68 -10.41 3.26
C LEU A 151 -4.71 -10.81 2.13
N LEU A 152 -5.23 -11.24 0.98
CA LEU A 152 -4.42 -11.54 -0.20
C LEU A 152 -3.81 -10.26 -0.80
N CYS A 153 -4.53 -9.15 -0.76
CA CYS A 153 -4.02 -7.83 -1.12
C CYS A 153 -2.82 -7.44 -0.25
N ALA A 154 -2.89 -7.66 1.06
CA ALA A 154 -1.79 -7.40 1.99
C ALA A 154 -0.53 -8.20 1.65
N LEU A 155 -0.68 -9.44 1.14
CA LEU A 155 0.46 -10.22 0.63
C LEU A 155 1.06 -9.57 -0.63
N GLY A 156 0.23 -9.11 -1.57
CA GLY A 156 0.67 -8.37 -2.75
C GLY A 156 1.49 -7.14 -2.37
N PHE A 157 1.00 -6.32 -1.44
CA PHE A 157 1.74 -5.16 -0.96
C PHE A 157 3.00 -5.53 -0.17
N THR A 158 2.99 -6.64 0.56
CA THR A 158 4.20 -7.15 1.23
C THR A 158 5.32 -7.40 0.22
N ILE A 159 5.01 -8.08 -0.88
CA ILE A 159 5.98 -8.35 -1.96
C ILE A 159 6.42 -7.05 -2.62
N GLN A 160 5.48 -6.12 -2.89
CA GLN A 160 5.77 -4.81 -3.48
C GLN A 160 6.72 -3.99 -2.59
N ILE A 161 6.48 -3.94 -1.27
CA ILE A 161 7.30 -3.22 -0.30
C ILE A 161 8.76 -3.74 -0.33
N HIS A 162 8.98 -5.04 -0.28
CA HIS A 162 10.32 -5.62 -0.34
C HIS A 162 10.99 -5.37 -1.70
N ALA A 163 10.25 -5.57 -2.80
CA ALA A 163 10.76 -5.31 -4.16
C ALA A 163 11.14 -3.84 -4.33
N MET A 164 10.30 -2.90 -3.87
CA MET A 164 10.56 -1.47 -3.95
C MET A 164 11.81 -1.10 -3.15
N THR A 165 11.94 -1.57 -1.89
CA THR A 165 13.14 -1.30 -1.08
C THR A 165 14.42 -1.82 -1.75
N TYR A 166 14.37 -3.02 -2.33
CA TYR A 166 15.52 -3.60 -3.02
C TYR A 166 15.90 -2.81 -4.29
N LEU A 167 14.91 -2.42 -5.09
CA LEU A 167 15.14 -1.79 -6.39
C LEU A 167 15.46 -0.30 -6.28
N THR A 168 14.97 0.42 -5.27
CA THR A 168 15.32 1.84 -5.05
C THR A 168 16.79 2.07 -4.68
N GLN A 169 17.52 1.01 -4.34
CA GLN A 169 18.98 1.07 -4.18
C GLN A 169 19.72 1.12 -5.54
N ARG A 170 19.04 0.82 -6.64
CA ARG A 170 19.63 0.63 -7.97
C ARG A 170 19.00 1.49 -9.06
N PHE A 171 17.78 1.94 -8.84
CA PHE A 171 16.98 2.74 -9.77
C PHE A 171 16.43 3.96 -9.07
N SER A 172 16.12 5.01 -9.84
CA SER A 172 15.41 6.18 -9.32
C SER A 172 14.03 5.77 -8.75
N PRO A 173 13.71 6.17 -7.50
CA PRO A 173 12.38 5.90 -6.92
C PRO A 173 11.23 6.44 -7.77
N ILE A 174 11.39 7.61 -8.40
CA ILE A 174 10.35 8.24 -9.22
C ILE A 174 10.12 7.44 -10.51
N VAL A 175 11.20 6.99 -11.15
CA VAL A 175 11.11 6.16 -12.37
C VAL A 175 10.46 4.81 -12.06
N LEU A 176 10.84 4.16 -10.95
CA LEU A 176 10.21 2.92 -10.51
C LEU A 176 8.74 3.12 -10.17
N SER A 177 8.38 4.24 -9.54
CA SER A 177 6.99 4.58 -9.22
C SER A 177 6.16 4.74 -10.50
N SER A 178 6.61 5.53 -11.46
CA SER A 178 5.92 5.68 -12.74
C SER A 178 5.79 4.34 -13.47
N GLY A 179 6.87 3.53 -13.50
CA GLY A 179 6.87 2.23 -14.16
C GLY A 179 5.92 1.22 -13.52
N GLN A 180 5.86 1.12 -12.19
CA GLN A 180 4.90 0.22 -11.52
C GLN A 180 3.45 0.65 -11.76
N PHE A 181 3.17 1.96 -11.80
CA PHE A 181 1.82 2.46 -12.08
C PHE A 181 1.43 2.17 -13.53
N PHE A 182 2.34 2.35 -14.47
CA PHE A 182 2.09 2.00 -15.87
C PHE A 182 1.73 0.52 -16.01
N VAL A 183 2.51 -0.38 -15.41
CA VAL A 183 2.24 -1.83 -15.41
C VAL A 183 0.87 -2.12 -14.79
N ALA A 184 0.61 -1.61 -13.58
CA ALA A 184 -0.66 -1.85 -12.90
C ALA A 184 -1.85 -1.27 -13.66
N GLY A 185 -1.70 -0.08 -14.24
CA GLY A 185 -2.73 0.59 -15.02
C GLY A 185 -3.09 -0.18 -16.30
N VAL A 186 -2.08 -0.57 -17.08
CA VAL A 186 -2.31 -1.35 -18.32
C VAL A 186 -2.99 -2.68 -18.02
N LEU A 187 -2.52 -3.43 -17.02
CA LEU A 187 -3.12 -4.71 -16.67
C LEU A 187 -4.56 -4.57 -16.16
N ASN A 188 -4.86 -3.54 -15.35
CA ASN A 188 -6.24 -3.27 -14.95
C ASN A 188 -7.11 -2.84 -16.13
N PHE A 189 -6.60 -2.08 -17.10
CA PHE A 189 -7.37 -1.77 -18.32
C PHE A 189 -7.66 -3.01 -19.16
N ILE A 190 -6.72 -3.96 -19.26
CA ILE A 190 -6.98 -5.22 -19.92
C ILE A 190 -8.13 -5.95 -19.22
N LEU A 191 -8.12 -6.04 -17.88
CA LEU A 191 -9.22 -6.64 -17.12
C LEU A 191 -10.53 -5.86 -17.27
N ALA A 192 -10.48 -4.52 -17.32
CA ALA A 192 -11.65 -3.68 -17.53
C ALA A 192 -12.35 -4.00 -18.87
N PHE A 193 -11.61 -4.14 -19.95
CA PHE A 193 -12.19 -4.49 -21.25
C PHE A 193 -12.67 -5.95 -21.32
N LEU A 194 -12.15 -6.85 -20.48
CA LEU A 194 -12.58 -8.24 -20.42
C LEU A 194 -13.82 -8.46 -19.54
N PHE A 195 -13.96 -7.71 -18.46
CA PHE A 195 -14.96 -7.97 -17.41
C PHE A 195 -15.91 -6.82 -17.14
N GLU A 196 -15.64 -5.64 -17.68
CA GLU A 196 -16.46 -4.44 -17.53
C GLU A 196 -16.76 -3.81 -18.89
N THR A 197 -17.61 -2.80 -18.91
CA THR A 197 -17.88 -1.97 -20.08
C THR A 197 -17.48 -0.52 -19.74
N PRO A 198 -16.19 -0.14 -19.85
CA PRO A 198 -15.74 1.20 -19.55
C PRO A 198 -16.47 2.23 -20.41
N THR A 199 -17.09 3.23 -19.76
CA THR A 199 -17.76 4.34 -20.45
C THR A 199 -17.17 5.67 -20.03
N LEU A 200 -17.14 6.62 -20.94
CA LEU A 200 -16.64 7.96 -20.64
C LEU A 200 -17.52 8.64 -19.56
N SER A 201 -18.84 8.50 -19.65
CA SER A 201 -19.78 9.03 -18.66
C SER A 201 -19.56 8.47 -17.26
N GLY A 202 -19.24 7.18 -17.14
CA GLY A 202 -18.86 6.57 -15.85
C GLY A 202 -17.57 7.16 -15.29
N ILE A 203 -16.55 7.35 -16.14
CA ILE A 203 -15.29 7.99 -15.75
C ILE A 203 -15.51 9.44 -15.31
N GLU A 204 -16.37 10.18 -16.02
CA GLU A 204 -16.77 11.54 -15.65
C GLU A 204 -17.50 11.56 -14.30
N GLY A 205 -18.40 10.61 -14.05
CA GLY A 205 -19.08 10.45 -12.75
C GLY A 205 -18.13 10.18 -11.59
N ALA A 206 -17.02 9.47 -11.84
CA ALA A 206 -15.98 9.16 -10.86
C ALA A 206 -14.82 10.17 -10.87
N LEU A 207 -14.93 11.34 -11.54
CA LEU A 207 -13.80 12.23 -11.82
C LEU A 207 -13.02 12.64 -10.55
N TRP A 208 -13.71 13.12 -9.53
CA TRP A 208 -13.06 13.58 -8.30
C TRP A 208 -12.37 12.44 -7.52
N PRO A 209 -13.00 11.27 -7.28
CA PRO A 209 -12.32 10.10 -6.75
C PRO A 209 -11.10 9.67 -7.57
N ILE A 210 -11.19 9.68 -8.91
CA ILE A 210 -10.08 9.34 -9.80
C ILE A 210 -8.95 10.37 -9.71
N LEU A 211 -9.24 11.66 -9.70
CA LEU A 211 -8.22 12.70 -9.55
C LEU A 211 -7.50 12.59 -8.19
N TYR A 212 -8.26 12.42 -7.11
CA TYR A 212 -7.66 12.23 -5.79
C TYR A 212 -6.79 10.97 -5.74
N THR A 213 -7.33 9.83 -6.17
CA THR A 213 -6.61 8.56 -6.09
C THR A 213 -5.49 8.44 -7.14
N GLY A 214 -5.63 9.04 -8.30
CA GLY A 214 -4.62 9.04 -9.36
C GLY A 214 -3.46 9.99 -9.06
N LEU A 215 -3.75 11.24 -8.69
CA LEU A 215 -2.70 12.24 -8.47
C LEU A 215 -2.09 12.14 -7.07
N LEU A 216 -2.93 12.13 -6.02
CA LEU A 216 -2.43 12.13 -4.64
C LEU A 216 -2.09 10.73 -4.14
N SER A 217 -3.03 9.77 -4.21
CA SER A 217 -2.79 8.42 -3.69
C SER A 217 -1.78 7.65 -4.54
N THR A 218 -1.91 7.68 -5.87
CA THR A 218 -0.97 7.01 -6.76
C THR A 218 0.27 7.88 -6.99
N GLY A 219 0.15 9.04 -7.60
CA GLY A 219 1.28 9.87 -7.99
C GLY A 219 2.15 10.31 -6.81
N VAL A 220 1.55 10.87 -5.76
CA VAL A 220 2.30 11.41 -4.62
C VAL A 220 2.61 10.30 -3.60
N ALA A 221 1.62 9.62 -3.01
CA ALA A 221 1.85 8.77 -1.85
C ALA A 221 2.75 7.56 -2.14
N TYR A 222 2.55 6.83 -3.23
CA TYR A 222 3.48 5.75 -3.61
C TYR A 222 4.89 6.26 -3.96
N THR A 223 5.02 7.47 -4.50
CA THR A 223 6.33 8.06 -4.74
C THR A 223 7.01 8.43 -3.42
N LEU A 224 6.27 8.99 -2.45
CA LEU A 224 6.78 9.22 -1.10
C LEU A 224 7.18 7.91 -0.41
N GLN A 225 6.41 6.84 -0.60
CA GLN A 225 6.76 5.48 -0.17
C GLN A 225 8.10 5.05 -0.78
N ALA A 226 8.25 5.11 -2.09
CA ALA A 226 9.47 4.68 -2.78
C ALA A 226 10.70 5.48 -2.32
N VAL A 227 10.56 6.81 -2.18
CA VAL A 227 11.63 7.69 -1.65
C VAL A 227 11.94 7.34 -0.18
N GLY A 228 10.93 7.12 0.65
CA GLY A 228 11.11 6.73 2.05
C GLY A 228 11.82 5.39 2.19
N GLN A 229 11.39 4.40 1.41
CA GLN A 229 11.94 3.04 1.41
C GLN A 229 13.37 2.93 0.87
N LYS A 230 13.85 3.92 0.09
CA LYS A 230 15.26 4.01 -0.27
C LYS A 230 16.17 4.14 0.96
N TYR A 231 15.67 4.69 2.06
CA TYR A 231 16.45 5.04 3.25
C TYR A 231 16.02 4.30 4.52
N LEU A 232 14.89 3.62 4.49
CA LEU A 232 14.34 2.90 5.63
C LEU A 232 14.17 1.41 5.30
N PRO A 233 14.40 0.51 6.28
CA PRO A 233 14.15 -0.92 6.08
C PRO A 233 12.66 -1.20 5.81
N PRO A 234 12.31 -2.26 5.06
CA PRO A 234 10.92 -2.62 4.75
C PRO A 234 10.04 -2.74 5.99
N THR A 235 10.54 -3.40 7.03
CA THR A 235 9.82 -3.59 8.30
C THR A 235 9.47 -2.26 8.97
N GLU A 236 10.41 -1.30 9.03
CA GLU A 236 10.14 0.02 9.61
C GLU A 236 9.18 0.82 8.73
N ALA A 237 9.35 0.75 7.41
CA ALA A 237 8.48 1.43 6.46
C ALA A 237 7.04 0.92 6.55
N SER A 238 6.82 -0.40 6.53
CA SER A 238 5.48 -1.00 6.62
C SER A 238 4.74 -0.64 7.91
N MET A 239 5.47 -0.55 9.02
CA MET A 239 4.88 -0.15 10.30
C MET A 239 4.39 1.31 10.30
N ILE A 240 5.10 2.22 9.65
CA ILE A 240 4.64 3.62 9.53
C ILE A 240 3.47 3.71 8.54
N LEU A 241 3.58 3.02 7.41
CA LEU A 241 2.54 3.00 6.38
C LEU A 241 1.23 2.42 6.89
N SER A 242 1.27 1.43 7.79
CA SER A 242 0.06 0.85 8.39
C SER A 242 -0.79 1.84 9.21
N MET A 243 -0.29 3.06 9.50
CA MET A 243 -1.13 4.14 10.02
C MET A 243 -2.26 4.54 9.06
N GLU A 244 -2.21 4.10 7.78
CA GLU A 244 -3.32 4.25 6.85
C GLU A 244 -4.63 3.69 7.38
N MET A 245 -4.59 2.64 8.21
CA MET A 245 -5.77 2.08 8.85
C MET A 245 -6.48 3.07 9.78
N VAL A 246 -5.72 3.83 10.56
CA VAL A 246 -6.28 4.84 11.47
C VAL A 246 -6.92 5.95 10.65
N PHE A 247 -6.23 6.44 9.63
CA PHE A 247 -6.76 7.46 8.74
C PHE A 247 -7.92 6.94 7.89
N GLY A 248 -7.90 5.67 7.48
CA GLY A 248 -9.00 5.00 6.77
C GLY A 248 -10.25 4.86 7.62
N GLY A 249 -10.08 4.49 8.89
CA GLY A 249 -11.18 4.47 9.86
C GLY A 249 -11.79 5.87 10.07
N ILE A 250 -10.97 6.88 10.22
CA ILE A 250 -11.42 8.29 10.30
C ILE A 250 -12.18 8.68 9.03
N ALA A 251 -11.64 8.37 7.85
CA ALA A 251 -12.30 8.67 6.58
C ALA A 251 -13.64 7.94 6.42
N GLY A 252 -13.73 6.66 6.82
CA GLY A 252 -14.98 5.90 6.82
C GLY A 252 -16.06 6.54 7.68
N ILE A 253 -15.71 7.00 8.88
CA ILE A 253 -16.66 7.71 9.77
C ILE A 253 -17.12 9.03 9.12
N PHE A 254 -16.19 9.89 8.70
CA PHE A 254 -16.53 11.24 8.27
C PHE A 254 -17.16 11.33 6.88
N PHE A 255 -16.77 10.47 5.94
CA PHE A 255 -17.22 10.54 4.55
C PHE A 255 -18.27 9.49 4.17
N LEU A 256 -18.29 8.33 4.86
CA LEU A 256 -19.18 7.24 4.51
C LEU A 256 -20.22 6.95 5.62
N GLY A 257 -20.20 7.71 6.73
CA GLY A 257 -21.12 7.53 7.84
C GLY A 257 -20.94 6.19 8.59
N GLU A 258 -19.78 5.55 8.47
CA GLU A 258 -19.47 4.33 9.20
C GLU A 258 -19.42 4.61 10.71
N SER A 259 -19.76 3.63 11.53
CA SER A 259 -19.70 3.72 12.99
C SER A 259 -18.87 2.56 13.54
N PHE A 260 -18.09 2.84 14.58
CA PHE A 260 -17.34 1.81 15.27
C PHE A 260 -18.07 1.34 16.51
N THR A 261 -18.19 0.03 16.65
CA THR A 261 -18.56 -0.60 17.91
C THR A 261 -17.45 -0.43 18.94
N ALA A 262 -17.77 -0.58 20.23
CA ALA A 262 -16.75 -0.56 21.29
C ALA A 262 -15.63 -1.59 21.04
N ARG A 263 -15.97 -2.75 20.49
CA ARG A 263 -15.01 -3.79 20.12
C ARG A 263 -14.04 -3.31 19.02
N GLN A 264 -14.56 -2.72 17.95
CA GLN A 264 -13.75 -2.17 16.88
C GLN A 264 -12.84 -1.02 17.36
N MET A 265 -13.32 -0.20 18.28
CA MET A 265 -12.52 0.85 18.91
C MET A 265 -11.31 0.28 19.67
N ILE A 266 -11.50 -0.83 20.42
CA ILE A 266 -10.39 -1.56 21.06
C ILE A 266 -9.39 -2.04 19.98
N GLY A 267 -9.90 -2.54 18.85
CA GLY A 267 -9.09 -2.94 17.71
C GLY A 267 -8.20 -1.81 17.19
N VAL A 268 -8.80 -0.64 16.91
CA VAL A 268 -8.08 0.57 16.46
C VAL A 268 -6.99 0.96 17.45
N LEU A 269 -7.31 1.04 18.73
CA LEU A 269 -6.37 1.42 19.78
C LEU A 269 -5.22 0.41 19.90
N SER A 270 -5.52 -0.89 19.84
CA SER A 270 -4.51 -1.94 19.89
C SER A 270 -3.54 -1.89 18.70
N MET A 271 -4.07 -1.72 17.48
CA MET A 271 -3.23 -1.58 16.28
C MET A 271 -2.37 -0.33 16.35
N THR A 272 -2.95 0.81 16.72
CA THR A 272 -2.24 2.08 16.87
C THR A 272 -1.11 1.95 17.90
N ALA A 273 -1.40 1.36 19.06
CA ALA A 273 -0.39 1.10 20.10
C ALA A 273 0.70 0.15 19.59
N GLY A 274 0.34 -0.88 18.80
CA GLY A 274 1.30 -1.80 18.16
C GLY A 274 2.26 -1.09 17.21
N VAL A 275 1.75 -0.18 16.38
CA VAL A 275 2.57 0.65 15.47
C VAL A 275 3.53 1.53 16.29
N PHE A 276 3.05 2.23 17.30
CA PHE A 276 3.92 3.06 18.16
C PHE A 276 4.97 2.23 18.88
N LEU A 277 4.60 1.09 19.45
CA LEU A 277 5.54 0.18 20.11
C LEU A 277 6.66 -0.26 19.17
N SER A 278 6.34 -0.55 17.93
CA SER A 278 7.30 -0.97 16.92
C SER A 278 8.35 0.10 16.58
N GLN A 279 8.02 1.39 16.74
CA GLN A 279 8.93 2.50 16.47
C GLN A 279 9.93 2.76 17.61
N LEU A 280 9.72 2.14 18.78
CA LEU A 280 10.62 2.31 19.92
C LEU A 280 11.95 1.58 19.68
N PRO A 281 13.06 2.10 20.24
CA PRO A 281 14.33 1.40 20.23
C PRO A 281 14.19 0.03 20.92
N GLY A 282 14.71 -1.03 20.30
CA GLY A 282 14.65 -2.38 20.87
C GLY A 282 15.92 -3.18 20.57
N ARG A 283 16.16 -4.21 21.38
CA ARG A 283 17.26 -5.16 21.12
C ARG A 283 16.97 -5.95 19.86
N ALA A 284 18.00 -6.17 19.02
CA ALA A 284 17.91 -7.08 17.89
C ALA A 284 17.71 -8.52 18.42
N VAL A 285 16.63 -9.15 17.98
CA VAL A 285 16.33 -10.57 18.30
C VAL A 285 16.92 -11.46 17.22
N LEU A 286 16.79 -11.04 15.96
CA LEU A 286 17.39 -11.69 14.81
C LEU A 286 18.27 -10.65 14.11
N SER A 287 19.57 -10.94 14.02
CA SER A 287 20.53 -10.11 13.30
C SER A 287 21.34 -10.99 12.37
N PHE A 288 21.15 -10.79 11.07
CA PHE A 288 21.98 -11.44 10.07
C PHE A 288 23.15 -10.52 9.76
N LYS A 289 24.40 -11.02 9.95
CA LYS A 289 25.58 -10.27 9.50
C LYS A 289 25.41 -9.93 8.02
N LYS A 290 25.50 -8.64 7.68
CA LYS A 290 25.67 -8.24 6.28
C LYS A 290 26.90 -9.01 5.76
N VAL A 291 26.69 -9.96 4.86
CA VAL A 291 27.78 -10.46 4.03
C VAL A 291 28.27 -9.24 3.26
N ALA A 292 29.50 -8.82 3.53
CA ALA A 292 30.13 -7.77 2.74
C ALA A 292 30.01 -8.18 1.27
N ARG A 293 29.31 -7.40 0.49
CA ARG A 293 29.26 -7.58 -0.96
C ARG A 293 30.48 -6.86 -1.50
N ASP A 294 31.52 -7.67 -1.75
CA ASP A 294 32.63 -7.29 -2.64
C ASP A 294 32.12 -7.04 -4.07
#